data_015439d1316d4cec6752e2b9dc4c5ab0
#
_entry.id   015439d1316d4cec6752e2b9dc4c5ab0
#
_cell.length_a   1.000
_cell.length_b   1.000
_cell.length_c   1.000
_cell.angle_alpha   90.00
_cell.angle_beta   90.00
_cell.angle_gamma   90.00
#
_symmetry.space_group_name_H-M   'P 1'
#
loop_
_entity.id
_entity.type
_entity.pdbx_description
1 polymer ?
#
loop_
_entity_poly.entity_id
_entity_poly.type
_entity_poly.pdbx_seq_one_letter_code
_entity_poly.pdbx_strand_id
1 'polypeptide(L)'
;MKMVVIIPARYDSSRFPGKPLGRFRNGKPMIQQVYERASLSNIVTDVVVATDDQRILEVVTDFGGKAVMTGKENRSGTDRVAEAAEKIGLDPEDIVINIQGDQPKIHPQHLHDVVSPFKTESGVEMSTLAFKIVNKGEITNPKDCKVTFDDRGYALYFSRSPIPCARDADTIFDTYKHLGIYAYTRRFLEIFRNLPEGKLEAIEKLEQLRAIEFGYKIKVVITEFDSPEVDHPEDITRIEGLI
;
A
#
# COMPACT_ATOMS: atom_id res chain seq x y z
N MET A 1 7.94 19.86 5.94
CA MET A 1 7.29 18.72 5.26
C MET A 1 7.66 17.46 6.03
N LYS A 2 6.70 16.87 6.71
CA LYS A 2 6.85 15.60 7.42
C LYS A 2 6.59 14.45 6.46
N MET A 3 7.14 13.27 6.77
CA MET A 3 6.84 12.01 6.08
C MET A 3 6.33 11.02 7.11
N VAL A 4 5.02 10.74 7.06
CA VAL A 4 4.37 9.90 8.07
C VAL A 4 3.83 8.63 7.42
N VAL A 5 4.18 7.49 7.97
CA VAL A 5 3.59 6.21 7.60
C VAL A 5 2.28 6.04 8.33
N ILE A 6 1.21 5.74 7.61
CA ILE A 6 -0.07 5.34 8.17
C ILE A 6 -0.42 3.93 7.68
N ILE A 7 -0.65 3.02 8.63
CA ILE A 7 -0.94 1.61 8.38
C ILE A 7 -2.42 1.39 8.68
N PRO A 8 -3.31 1.28 7.67
CA PRO A 8 -4.70 0.95 7.90
C PRO A 8 -4.83 -0.51 8.37
N ALA A 9 -5.55 -0.72 9.45
CA ALA A 9 -5.79 -2.04 10.02
C ALA A 9 -7.24 -2.15 10.50
N ARG A 10 -7.98 -3.16 9.99
CA ARG A 10 -9.33 -3.49 10.46
C ARG A 10 -9.39 -4.93 10.92
N TYR A 11 -10.24 -5.19 11.89
CA TYR A 11 -10.43 -6.54 12.39
C TYR A 11 -11.24 -7.40 11.41
N ASP A 12 -12.26 -6.80 10.80
CA ASP A 12 -13.17 -7.49 9.90
C ASP A 12 -12.50 -7.75 8.54
N SER A 13 -12.15 -9.03 8.33
CA SER A 13 -11.64 -9.55 7.07
C SER A 13 -12.36 -10.86 6.78
N SER A 14 -12.97 -10.99 5.62
CA SER A 14 -13.74 -12.19 5.25
C SER A 14 -12.91 -13.46 5.15
N ARG A 15 -11.67 -13.34 4.69
CA ARG A 15 -10.74 -14.47 4.48
C ARG A 15 -9.93 -14.81 5.72
N PHE A 16 -9.63 -13.83 6.55
CA PHE A 16 -8.83 -13.98 7.75
C PHE A 16 -9.28 -12.96 8.83
N PRO A 17 -10.36 -13.25 9.59
CA PRO A 17 -10.81 -12.39 10.68
C PRO A 17 -9.71 -12.15 11.70
N GLY A 18 -9.51 -10.89 12.12
CA GLY A 18 -8.43 -10.53 13.03
C GLY A 18 -7.02 -10.60 12.41
N LYS A 19 -6.89 -10.58 11.09
CA LYS A 19 -5.61 -10.66 10.37
C LYS A 19 -4.48 -9.81 10.98
N PRO A 20 -4.67 -8.53 11.36
CA PRO A 20 -3.60 -7.72 11.97
C PRO A 20 -3.06 -8.29 13.28
N LEU A 21 -3.85 -9.08 13.99
CA LEU A 21 -3.50 -9.73 15.27
C LEU A 21 -2.96 -11.15 15.10
N GLY A 22 -2.98 -11.70 13.86
CA GLY A 22 -2.37 -12.99 13.54
C GLY A 22 -0.88 -13.01 13.93
N ARG A 23 -0.44 -14.06 14.61
CA ARG A 23 0.91 -14.12 15.19
C ARG A 23 1.86 -14.97 14.36
N PHE A 24 3.07 -14.48 14.25
CA PHE A 24 4.23 -15.22 13.76
C PHE A 24 4.81 -16.12 14.86
N ARG A 25 5.70 -17.06 14.51
CA ARG A 25 6.36 -17.97 15.46
C ARG A 25 7.16 -17.24 16.56
N ASN A 26 7.67 -16.05 16.26
CA ASN A 26 8.34 -15.18 17.22
C ASN A 26 7.38 -14.54 18.23
N GLY A 27 6.07 -14.84 18.16
CA GLY A 27 5.02 -14.32 19.03
C GLY A 27 4.50 -12.93 18.66
N LYS A 28 5.15 -12.23 17.72
CA LYS A 28 4.71 -10.87 17.32
C LYS A 28 3.45 -10.93 16.45
N PRO A 29 2.45 -10.09 16.70
CA PRO A 29 1.32 -9.92 15.80
C PRO A 29 1.77 -9.27 14.47
N MET A 30 1.03 -9.53 13.40
CA MET A 30 1.35 -9.02 12.06
C MET A 30 1.50 -7.50 12.04
N ILE A 31 0.58 -6.79 12.69
CA ILE A 31 0.63 -5.32 12.74
C ILE A 31 1.92 -4.79 13.39
N GLN A 32 2.42 -5.49 14.42
CA GLN A 32 3.69 -5.13 15.05
C GLN A 32 4.87 -5.34 14.09
N GLN A 33 4.87 -6.45 13.35
CA GLN A 33 5.90 -6.75 12.38
C GLN A 33 5.98 -5.65 11.29
N VAL A 34 4.82 -5.25 10.74
CA VAL A 34 4.75 -4.17 9.75
C VAL A 34 5.20 -2.84 10.35
N TYR A 35 4.71 -2.50 11.54
CA TYR A 35 5.05 -1.26 12.25
C TYR A 35 6.55 -1.12 12.50
N GLU A 36 7.16 -2.14 13.08
CA GLU A 36 8.60 -2.14 13.39
C GLU A 36 9.44 -2.01 12.13
N ARG A 37 9.10 -2.72 11.04
CA ARG A 37 9.83 -2.65 9.78
C ARG A 37 9.70 -1.27 9.12
N ALA A 38 8.53 -0.67 9.15
CA ALA A 38 8.33 0.70 8.68
C ALA A 38 9.17 1.71 9.49
N SER A 39 9.27 1.48 10.80
CA SER A 39 10.04 2.34 11.71
C SER A 39 11.57 2.27 11.52
N LEU A 40 12.08 1.28 10.78
CA LEU A 40 13.51 1.19 10.45
C LEU A 40 13.97 2.24 9.43
N SER A 41 13.06 2.87 8.72
CA SER A 41 13.40 3.87 7.70
C SER A 41 13.72 5.21 8.34
N ASN A 42 14.88 5.75 8.04
CA ASN A 42 15.37 7.03 8.60
C ASN A 42 14.72 8.28 7.99
N ILE A 43 13.92 8.13 6.92
CA ILE A 43 13.20 9.26 6.32
C ILE A 43 11.83 9.49 6.96
N VAL A 44 11.34 8.52 7.75
CA VAL A 44 10.01 8.56 8.34
C VAL A 44 10.05 9.37 9.64
N THR A 45 9.20 10.37 9.71
CA THR A 45 9.03 11.21 10.92
C THR A 45 8.25 10.45 12.00
N ASP A 46 7.26 9.66 11.57
CA ASP A 46 6.37 8.92 12.47
C ASP A 46 5.70 7.74 11.76
N VAL A 47 5.32 6.71 12.53
CA VAL A 47 4.51 5.57 12.09
C VAL A 47 3.26 5.50 12.95
N VAL A 48 2.09 5.40 12.34
CA VAL A 48 0.79 5.38 13.03
C VAL A 48 -0.08 4.28 12.46
N VAL A 49 -0.71 3.48 13.31
CA VAL A 49 -1.75 2.52 12.90
C VAL A 49 -3.11 3.20 12.96
N ALA A 50 -3.87 3.13 11.85
CA ALA A 50 -5.23 3.63 11.78
C ALA A 50 -6.22 2.47 11.85
N THR A 51 -7.04 2.41 12.89
CA THR A 51 -7.95 1.28 13.12
C THR A 51 -9.32 1.71 13.64
N ASP A 52 -10.35 0.92 13.38
CA ASP A 52 -11.69 1.04 13.95
C ASP A 52 -11.99 0.01 15.04
N ASP A 53 -10.97 -0.74 15.45
CA ASP A 53 -11.12 -1.83 16.41
C ASP A 53 -10.25 -1.61 17.65
N GLN A 54 -10.90 -1.62 18.82
CA GLN A 54 -10.24 -1.38 20.12
C GLN A 54 -9.15 -2.42 20.41
N ARG A 55 -9.33 -3.67 20.01
CA ARG A 55 -8.35 -4.76 20.23
C ARG A 55 -7.05 -4.50 19.48
N ILE A 56 -7.13 -3.95 18.25
CA ILE A 56 -5.95 -3.59 17.48
C ILE A 56 -5.26 -2.39 18.11
N LEU A 57 -6.01 -1.38 18.56
CA LEU A 57 -5.46 -0.21 19.23
C LEU A 57 -4.70 -0.61 20.50
N GLU A 58 -5.27 -1.46 21.34
CA GLU A 58 -4.65 -1.96 22.56
C GLU A 58 -3.33 -2.69 22.26
N VAL A 59 -3.34 -3.64 21.32
CA VAL A 59 -2.13 -4.38 20.93
C VAL A 59 -1.05 -3.45 20.40
N VAL A 60 -1.40 -2.41 19.61
CA VAL A 60 -0.43 -1.43 19.12
C VAL A 60 0.16 -0.62 20.27
N THR A 61 -0.66 -0.22 21.22
CA THR A 61 -0.24 0.54 22.42
C THR A 61 0.66 -0.32 23.33
N ASP A 62 0.33 -1.60 23.52
CA ASP A 62 1.07 -2.53 24.35
C ASP A 62 2.52 -2.72 23.91
N PHE A 63 2.79 -2.72 22.60
CA PHE A 63 4.18 -2.77 22.11
C PHE A 63 4.83 -1.38 21.95
N GLY A 64 4.19 -0.31 22.43
CA GLY A 64 4.71 1.07 22.39
C GLY A 64 4.53 1.76 21.03
N GLY A 65 3.71 1.23 20.14
CA GLY A 65 3.35 1.84 18.87
C GLY A 65 2.31 2.95 19.03
N LYS A 66 2.19 3.80 17.99
CA LYS A 66 1.17 4.83 17.91
C LYS A 66 -0.03 4.33 17.12
N ALA A 67 -1.23 4.55 17.63
CA ALA A 67 -2.46 4.22 16.94
C ALA A 67 -3.48 5.36 17.06
N VAL A 68 -4.36 5.46 16.07
CA VAL A 68 -5.49 6.39 16.06
C VAL A 68 -6.77 5.66 15.70
N MET A 69 -7.82 5.92 16.50
CA MET A 69 -9.16 5.39 16.19
C MET A 69 -9.79 6.15 15.04
N THR A 70 -10.34 5.41 14.07
CA THR A 70 -11.03 5.91 12.88
C THR A 70 -12.45 5.36 12.82
N GLY A 71 -13.29 5.97 12.01
CA GLY A 71 -14.66 5.53 11.81
C GLY A 71 -14.76 4.16 11.14
N LYS A 72 -15.88 3.48 11.39
CA LYS A 72 -16.23 2.21 10.71
C LYS A 72 -16.77 2.42 9.30
N GLU A 73 -17.23 3.64 9.02
CA GLU A 73 -17.83 4.08 7.76
C GLU A 73 -16.82 4.24 6.61
N ASN A 74 -15.51 4.18 6.90
CA ASN A 74 -14.49 4.25 5.87
C ASN A 74 -14.66 3.10 4.85
N ARG A 75 -14.89 3.48 3.58
CA ARG A 75 -15.16 2.54 2.48
C ARG A 75 -13.93 1.69 2.15
N SER A 76 -12.74 2.26 2.36
CA SER A 76 -11.47 1.67 1.95
C SER A 76 -10.34 1.92 2.95
N GLY A 77 -9.19 1.27 2.70
CA GLY A 77 -7.95 1.52 3.45
C GLY A 77 -7.49 2.97 3.29
N THR A 78 -7.57 3.53 2.09
CA THR A 78 -7.14 4.90 1.79
C THR A 78 -8.06 5.94 2.44
N ASP A 79 -9.39 5.73 2.48
CA ASP A 79 -10.32 6.59 3.21
C ASP A 79 -9.94 6.65 4.71
N ARG A 80 -9.58 5.49 5.29
CA ARG A 80 -9.11 5.38 6.68
C ARG A 80 -7.79 6.11 6.91
N VAL A 81 -6.86 6.01 5.98
CA VAL A 81 -5.58 6.72 6.02
C VAL A 81 -5.81 8.23 5.97
N ALA A 82 -6.74 8.70 5.13
CA ALA A 82 -7.10 10.12 5.03
C ALA A 82 -7.66 10.66 6.35
N GLU A 83 -8.61 9.93 6.97
CA GLU A 83 -9.17 10.31 8.28
C GLU A 83 -8.09 10.35 9.37
N ALA A 84 -7.19 9.35 9.38
CA ALA A 84 -6.10 9.30 10.33
C ALA A 84 -5.14 10.49 10.15
N ALA A 85 -4.78 10.83 8.90
CA ALA A 85 -3.92 11.97 8.58
C ALA A 85 -4.52 13.31 9.07
N GLU A 86 -5.83 13.45 8.94
CA GLU A 86 -6.58 14.61 9.47
C GLU A 86 -6.52 14.63 11.01
N LYS A 87 -6.85 13.52 11.67
CA LYS A 87 -6.88 13.42 13.14
C LYS A 87 -5.54 13.68 13.81
N ILE A 88 -4.43 13.29 13.18
CA ILE A 88 -3.08 13.56 13.70
C ILE A 88 -2.54 14.93 13.29
N GLY A 89 -3.32 15.75 12.58
CA GLY A 89 -3.01 17.15 12.28
C GLY A 89 -1.86 17.33 11.30
N LEU A 90 -1.82 16.55 10.21
CA LEU A 90 -0.84 16.73 9.14
C LEU A 90 -1.18 17.96 8.29
N ASP A 91 -0.14 18.71 7.91
CA ASP A 91 -0.26 19.84 7.00
C ASP A 91 -0.52 19.37 5.54
N PRO A 92 -1.17 20.20 4.69
CA PRO A 92 -1.49 19.84 3.30
C PRO A 92 -0.30 19.35 2.46
N GLU A 93 0.90 19.85 2.73
CA GLU A 93 2.13 19.51 2.00
C GLU A 93 2.92 18.37 2.65
N ASP A 94 2.46 17.82 3.78
CA ASP A 94 3.08 16.65 4.39
C ASP A 94 2.81 15.41 3.53
N ILE A 95 3.76 14.48 3.50
CA ILE A 95 3.67 13.24 2.75
C ILE A 95 3.14 12.13 3.64
N VAL A 96 2.06 11.50 3.20
CA VAL A 96 1.47 10.33 3.82
C VAL A 96 1.88 9.09 3.03
N ILE A 97 2.55 8.16 3.70
CA ILE A 97 2.93 6.86 3.12
C ILE A 97 1.92 5.83 3.64
N ASN A 98 1.17 5.21 2.73
CA ASN A 98 0.20 4.17 3.04
C ASN A 98 0.83 2.79 2.80
N ILE A 99 0.99 2.01 3.87
CA ILE A 99 1.48 0.64 3.84
C ILE A 99 0.37 -0.27 4.33
N GLN A 100 0.10 -1.36 3.61
CA GLN A 100 -0.93 -2.29 4.03
C GLN A 100 -0.52 -3.07 5.28
N GLY A 101 -1.46 -3.23 6.22
CA GLY A 101 -1.22 -3.94 7.49
C GLY A 101 -0.96 -5.45 7.36
N ASP A 102 -0.98 -5.98 6.15
CA ASP A 102 -0.73 -7.38 5.78
C ASP A 102 0.54 -7.61 4.95
N GLN A 103 1.43 -6.61 4.91
CA GLN A 103 2.73 -6.67 4.24
C GLN A 103 3.90 -6.76 5.24
N PRO A 104 4.05 -7.89 5.98
CA PRO A 104 5.03 -8.01 7.07
C PRO A 104 6.48 -8.02 6.58
N LYS A 105 6.70 -8.13 5.28
CA LYS A 105 8.02 -8.08 4.63
C LYS A 105 8.39 -6.74 4.02
N ILE A 106 7.64 -5.68 4.32
CA ILE A 106 8.01 -4.36 3.82
C ILE A 106 9.50 -4.08 4.09
N HIS A 107 10.22 -3.65 3.06
CA HIS A 107 11.62 -3.27 3.17
C HIS A 107 11.74 -1.77 3.43
N PRO A 108 12.64 -1.27 4.30
CA PRO A 108 12.82 0.16 4.52
C PRO A 108 13.08 0.96 3.24
N GLN A 109 13.72 0.35 2.23
CA GLN A 109 13.95 0.96 0.92
C GLN A 109 12.66 1.28 0.16
N HIS A 110 11.57 0.50 0.36
CA HIS A 110 10.28 0.84 -0.24
C HIS A 110 9.82 2.25 0.13
N LEU A 111 10.08 2.69 1.37
CA LEU A 111 9.70 4.01 1.83
C LEU A 111 10.52 5.10 1.13
N HIS A 112 11.81 4.86 0.91
CA HIS A 112 12.68 5.75 0.14
C HIS A 112 12.22 5.84 -1.32
N ASP A 113 11.95 4.68 -1.93
CA ASP A 113 11.58 4.60 -3.33
C ASP A 113 10.24 5.31 -3.59
N VAL A 114 9.20 5.02 -2.79
CA VAL A 114 7.87 5.58 -3.02
C VAL A 114 7.80 7.10 -2.83
N VAL A 115 8.68 7.70 -1.99
CA VAL A 115 8.70 9.16 -1.80
C VAL A 115 9.70 9.87 -2.71
N SER A 116 10.56 9.14 -3.43
CA SER A 116 11.60 9.74 -4.28
C SER A 116 11.04 10.74 -5.30
N PRO A 117 9.89 10.51 -5.96
CA PRO A 117 9.34 11.45 -6.94
C PRO A 117 8.99 12.81 -6.34
N PHE A 118 8.54 12.86 -5.10
CA PHE A 118 8.19 14.14 -4.44
C PHE A 118 9.40 15.04 -4.18
N LYS A 119 10.60 14.47 -4.25
CA LYS A 119 11.87 15.22 -4.07
C LYS A 119 12.48 15.63 -5.40
N THR A 120 12.20 14.91 -6.47
CA THR A 120 12.88 15.04 -7.78
C THR A 120 12.02 15.69 -8.85
N GLU A 121 10.69 15.62 -8.71
CA GLU A 121 9.76 16.15 -9.71
C GLU A 121 8.73 17.08 -9.05
N SER A 122 8.43 18.20 -9.70
CA SER A 122 7.37 19.10 -9.23
C SER A 122 5.98 18.58 -9.63
N GLY A 123 4.98 18.80 -8.77
CA GLY A 123 3.58 18.48 -9.06
C GLY A 123 3.22 17.00 -8.93
N VAL A 124 4.08 16.16 -8.35
CA VAL A 124 3.73 14.80 -7.98
C VAL A 124 2.84 14.86 -6.74
N GLU A 125 1.64 14.31 -6.84
CA GLU A 125 0.67 14.25 -5.74
C GLU A 125 0.41 12.82 -5.24
N MET A 126 0.65 11.82 -6.08
CA MET A 126 0.51 10.40 -5.78
C MET A 126 1.60 9.59 -6.45
N SER A 127 2.19 8.66 -5.71
CA SER A 127 3.14 7.67 -6.23
C SER A 127 2.84 6.28 -5.67
N THR A 128 3.37 5.26 -6.34
CA THR A 128 3.28 3.86 -5.92
C THR A 128 4.48 3.08 -6.39
N LEU A 129 4.62 1.84 -5.89
CA LEU A 129 5.71 0.95 -6.25
C LEU A 129 5.28 -0.16 -7.21
N ALA A 130 6.20 -0.53 -8.07
CA ALA A 130 6.10 -1.71 -8.91
C ALA A 130 7.35 -2.57 -8.77
N PHE A 131 7.17 -3.88 -8.82
CA PHE A 131 8.24 -4.87 -8.79
C PHE A 131 8.24 -5.66 -10.11
N LYS A 132 9.42 -5.85 -10.71
CA LYS A 132 9.56 -6.66 -11.90
C LYS A 132 9.24 -8.12 -11.58
N ILE A 133 8.26 -8.70 -12.27
CA ILE A 133 7.85 -10.09 -12.03
C ILE A 133 8.98 -11.04 -12.46
N VAL A 134 9.48 -11.82 -11.50
CA VAL A 134 10.49 -12.85 -11.70
C VAL A 134 9.83 -14.22 -11.85
N ASN A 135 8.84 -14.50 -11.02
CA ASN A 135 8.06 -15.74 -11.11
C ASN A 135 6.95 -15.59 -12.16
N LYS A 136 7.11 -16.22 -13.32
CA LYS A 136 6.16 -16.15 -14.43
C LYS A 136 4.73 -16.54 -14.08
N GLY A 137 4.53 -17.36 -13.03
CA GLY A 137 3.20 -17.71 -12.54
C GLY A 137 2.39 -16.51 -12.03
N GLU A 138 3.07 -15.46 -11.55
CA GLU A 138 2.43 -14.23 -11.07
C GLU A 138 1.80 -13.41 -12.21
N ILE A 139 2.28 -13.55 -13.46
CA ILE A 139 1.75 -12.82 -14.62
C ILE A 139 0.26 -13.12 -14.83
N THR A 140 -0.12 -14.39 -14.73
CA THR A 140 -1.49 -14.86 -14.96
C THR A 140 -2.32 -14.96 -13.69
N ASN A 141 -1.71 -14.80 -12.51
CA ASN A 141 -2.40 -14.87 -11.25
C ASN A 141 -3.20 -13.56 -11.00
N PRO A 142 -4.53 -13.59 -10.86
CA PRO A 142 -5.34 -12.39 -10.65
C PRO A 142 -5.17 -11.75 -9.26
N LYS A 143 -4.49 -12.43 -8.32
CA LYS A 143 -4.13 -11.83 -7.02
C LYS A 143 -3.03 -10.77 -7.21
N ASP A 144 -2.08 -11.04 -8.09
CA ASP A 144 -0.98 -10.13 -8.40
C ASP A 144 -1.47 -9.07 -9.40
N CYS A 145 -1.73 -7.85 -8.94
CA CYS A 145 -2.13 -6.75 -9.79
C CYS A 145 -0.96 -6.34 -10.69
N LYS A 146 -1.15 -6.32 -12.02
CA LYS A 146 -0.15 -5.82 -12.96
C LYS A 146 -0.31 -4.33 -13.17
N VAL A 147 0.79 -3.66 -13.54
CA VAL A 147 0.81 -2.24 -13.86
C VAL A 147 1.63 -1.98 -15.12
N THR A 148 1.11 -1.10 -15.99
CA THR A 148 1.85 -0.51 -17.12
C THR A 148 1.96 0.98 -16.93
N PHE A 149 3.06 1.56 -17.41
CA PHE A 149 3.36 3.00 -17.24
C PHE A 149 4.07 3.55 -18.49
N ASP A 150 4.00 4.85 -18.66
CA ASP A 150 4.66 5.57 -19.76
C ASP A 150 6.18 5.72 -19.54
N ASP A 151 6.90 6.26 -20.56
CA ASP A 151 8.34 6.47 -20.50
C ASP A 151 8.79 7.44 -19.38
N ARG A 152 7.86 8.22 -18.84
CA ARG A 152 8.09 9.11 -17.70
C ARG A 152 7.76 8.44 -16.38
N GLY A 153 7.34 7.17 -16.39
CA GLY A 153 6.97 6.40 -15.22
C GLY A 153 5.57 6.74 -14.66
N TYR A 154 4.66 7.33 -15.44
CA TYR A 154 3.28 7.52 -15.01
C TYR A 154 2.41 6.34 -15.40
N ALA A 155 1.63 5.83 -14.46
CA ALA A 155 0.74 4.70 -14.68
C ALA A 155 -0.23 4.96 -15.83
N LEU A 156 -0.34 3.98 -16.72
CA LEU A 156 -1.34 3.96 -17.79
C LEU A 156 -2.55 3.14 -17.38
N TYR A 157 -2.33 1.99 -16.75
CA TYR A 157 -3.40 1.14 -16.24
C TYR A 157 -2.89 0.14 -15.19
N PHE A 158 -3.80 -0.29 -14.30
CA PHE A 158 -3.62 -1.40 -13.37
C PHE A 158 -4.66 -2.47 -13.67
N SER A 159 -4.26 -3.75 -13.71
CA SER A 159 -5.20 -4.83 -13.99
C SER A 159 -4.83 -6.13 -13.28
N ARG A 160 -5.86 -6.90 -12.93
CA ARG A 160 -5.71 -8.29 -12.50
C ARG A 160 -5.39 -9.23 -13.66
N SER A 161 -5.76 -8.84 -14.88
CA SER A 161 -5.36 -9.52 -16.11
C SER A 161 -3.89 -9.26 -16.46
N PRO A 162 -3.24 -10.14 -17.23
CA PRO A 162 -1.92 -9.85 -17.80
C PRO A 162 -1.94 -8.60 -18.68
N ILE A 163 -1.12 -7.62 -18.35
CA ILE A 163 -0.86 -6.40 -19.11
C ILE A 163 0.63 -6.05 -19.08
N PRO A 164 1.24 -5.57 -20.21
CA PRO A 164 0.67 -5.57 -21.58
C PRO A 164 0.51 -6.99 -22.12
N CYS A 165 -0.29 -7.14 -23.17
CA CYS A 165 -0.41 -8.39 -23.92
C CYS A 165 0.43 -8.29 -25.20
N ALA A 166 1.42 -9.15 -25.35
CA ALA A 166 2.18 -9.24 -26.60
C ALA A 166 1.30 -9.84 -27.71
N ARG A 167 1.30 -9.21 -28.88
CA ARG A 167 0.65 -9.75 -30.08
C ARG A 167 1.37 -10.99 -30.60
N ASP A 168 2.69 -10.90 -30.64
CA ASP A 168 3.55 -11.97 -31.17
C ASP A 168 4.16 -12.75 -30.01
N ALA A 169 4.08 -14.09 -30.07
CA ALA A 169 4.46 -15.00 -28.97
C ALA A 169 5.94 -14.90 -28.55
N ASP A 170 6.81 -14.52 -29.50
CA ASP A 170 8.26 -14.42 -29.29
C ASP A 170 8.70 -13.07 -28.72
N THR A 171 7.76 -12.14 -28.45
CA THR A 171 8.09 -10.83 -27.89
C THR A 171 8.59 -10.94 -26.46
N ILE A 172 9.81 -10.48 -26.23
CA ILE A 172 10.42 -10.45 -24.88
C ILE A 172 10.18 -9.07 -24.30
N PHE A 173 9.53 -9.01 -23.13
CA PHE A 173 9.29 -7.76 -22.38
C PHE A 173 9.17 -8.02 -20.89
N ASP A 174 9.37 -6.98 -20.11
CA ASP A 174 9.22 -7.03 -18.67
C ASP A 174 7.76 -6.78 -18.26
N THR A 175 7.29 -7.55 -17.31
CA THR A 175 5.98 -7.35 -16.67
C THR A 175 6.19 -6.93 -15.22
N TYR A 176 5.39 -6.01 -14.74
CA TYR A 176 5.51 -5.45 -13.40
C TYR A 176 4.25 -5.71 -12.60
N LYS A 177 4.41 -6.14 -11.33
CA LYS A 177 3.33 -6.19 -10.36
C LYS A 177 3.35 -4.95 -9.49
N HIS A 178 2.18 -4.45 -9.19
CA HIS A 178 1.94 -3.38 -8.26
C HIS A 178 2.03 -3.90 -6.83
N LEU A 179 2.69 -3.17 -5.91
CA LEU A 179 2.91 -3.61 -4.54
C LEU A 179 1.92 -3.05 -3.51
N GLY A 180 0.96 -2.20 -3.91
CA GLY A 180 -0.01 -1.64 -2.97
C GLY A 180 0.56 -0.69 -1.92
N ILE A 181 1.80 -0.22 -2.11
CA ILE A 181 2.46 0.79 -1.28
C ILE A 181 2.34 2.12 -1.99
N TYR A 182 1.82 3.14 -1.28
CA TYR A 182 1.58 4.45 -1.88
C TYR A 182 2.19 5.58 -1.05
N ALA A 183 2.48 6.70 -1.71
CA ALA A 183 2.68 7.97 -1.05
C ALA A 183 1.80 9.02 -1.70
N TYR A 184 1.30 9.95 -0.88
CA TYR A 184 0.42 11.05 -1.29
C TYR A 184 0.88 12.34 -0.62
N THR A 185 0.67 13.50 -1.27
CA THR A 185 0.52 14.71 -0.45
C THR A 185 -0.75 14.60 0.38
N ARG A 186 -0.75 15.11 1.62
CA ARG A 186 -1.97 15.08 2.45
C ARG A 186 -3.13 15.78 1.76
N ARG A 187 -2.86 16.86 1.01
CA ARG A 187 -3.86 17.57 0.19
C ARG A 187 -4.50 16.64 -0.86
N PHE A 188 -3.71 15.88 -1.60
CA PHE A 188 -4.25 14.96 -2.61
C PHE A 188 -5.05 13.82 -1.99
N LEU A 189 -4.61 13.32 -0.85
CA LEU A 189 -5.31 12.26 -0.12
C LEU A 189 -6.75 12.70 0.25
N GLU A 190 -6.94 13.98 0.61
CA GLU A 190 -8.27 14.56 0.85
C GLU A 190 -9.10 14.63 -0.43
N ILE A 191 -8.49 15.03 -1.55
CA ILE A 191 -9.15 15.03 -2.86
C ILE A 191 -9.60 13.61 -3.21
N PHE A 192 -8.69 12.64 -3.10
CA PHE A 192 -8.95 11.24 -3.44
C PHE A 192 -10.11 10.66 -2.63
N ARG A 193 -10.15 10.89 -1.32
CA ARG A 193 -11.25 10.46 -0.42
C ARG A 193 -12.62 10.97 -0.87
N ASN A 194 -12.67 12.18 -1.42
CA ASN A 194 -13.92 12.82 -1.86
C ASN A 194 -14.33 12.45 -3.30
N LEU A 195 -13.51 11.73 -4.06
CA LEU A 195 -13.90 11.21 -5.36
C LEU A 195 -14.97 10.12 -5.22
N PRO A 196 -15.97 10.07 -6.12
CA PRO A 196 -16.88 8.94 -6.17
C PRO A 196 -16.16 7.66 -6.63
N GLU A 197 -16.75 6.51 -6.32
CA GLU A 197 -16.23 5.23 -6.82
C GLU A 197 -16.18 5.23 -8.35
N GLY A 198 -15.04 4.84 -8.90
CA GLY A 198 -14.83 4.74 -10.35
C GLY A 198 -15.44 3.46 -10.93
N LYS A 199 -15.77 3.46 -12.22
CA LYS A 199 -16.30 2.27 -12.92
C LYS A 199 -15.24 1.16 -12.99
N LEU A 200 -14.00 1.52 -13.34
CA LEU A 200 -12.90 0.57 -13.46
C LEU A 200 -12.49 0.05 -12.07
N GLU A 201 -12.47 0.94 -11.08
CA GLU A 201 -12.29 0.57 -9.68
C GLU A 201 -13.30 -0.50 -9.25
N ALA A 202 -14.58 -0.29 -9.54
CA ALA A 202 -15.66 -1.22 -9.20
C ALA A 202 -15.53 -2.59 -9.88
N ILE A 203 -15.03 -2.62 -11.11
CA ILE A 203 -14.85 -3.86 -11.90
C ILE A 203 -13.61 -4.64 -11.42
N GLU A 204 -12.46 -3.98 -11.38
CA GLU A 204 -11.18 -4.61 -11.03
C GLU A 204 -11.00 -4.78 -9.50
N LYS A 205 -11.81 -4.08 -8.69
CA LYS A 205 -11.62 -3.93 -7.24
C LYS A 205 -10.19 -3.46 -6.91
N LEU A 206 -9.75 -2.45 -7.66
CA LEU A 206 -8.46 -1.78 -7.55
C LEU A 206 -8.69 -0.29 -7.33
N GLU A 207 -8.54 0.15 -6.09
CA GLU A 207 -8.88 1.50 -5.63
C GLU A 207 -8.10 2.61 -6.38
N GLN A 208 -6.84 2.37 -6.71
CA GLN A 208 -6.00 3.34 -7.43
C GLN A 208 -6.51 3.69 -8.84
N LEU A 209 -7.33 2.84 -9.44
CA LEU A 209 -7.95 3.16 -10.73
C LEU A 209 -8.86 4.39 -10.64
N ARG A 210 -9.44 4.69 -9.47
CA ARG A 210 -10.20 5.92 -9.22
C ARG A 210 -9.39 7.16 -9.60
N ALA A 211 -8.13 7.25 -9.18
CA ALA A 211 -7.30 8.39 -9.53
C ALA A 211 -7.19 8.57 -11.05
N ILE A 212 -6.90 7.49 -11.78
CA ILE A 212 -6.74 7.52 -13.24
C ILE A 212 -8.07 7.88 -13.93
N GLU A 213 -9.20 7.30 -13.49
CA GLU A 213 -10.51 7.58 -14.07
C GLU A 213 -10.93 9.05 -13.94
N PHE A 214 -10.48 9.72 -12.86
CA PHE A 214 -10.75 11.15 -12.63
C PHE A 214 -9.63 12.07 -13.10
N GLY A 215 -8.70 11.57 -13.94
CA GLY A 215 -7.67 12.36 -14.62
C GLY A 215 -6.44 12.70 -13.80
N TYR A 216 -6.28 12.09 -12.62
CA TYR A 216 -5.09 12.24 -11.79
C TYR A 216 -4.00 11.25 -12.21
N LYS A 217 -2.75 11.65 -12.02
CA LYS A 217 -1.59 10.85 -12.40
C LYS A 217 -1.00 10.14 -11.18
N ILE A 218 -0.58 8.89 -11.38
CA ILE A 218 0.12 8.11 -10.39
C ILE A 218 1.54 7.86 -10.88
N LYS A 219 2.54 8.34 -10.16
CA LYS A 219 3.94 8.05 -10.46
C LYS A 219 4.29 6.64 -9.98
N VAL A 220 4.75 5.79 -10.88
CA VAL A 220 5.21 4.43 -10.59
C VAL A 220 6.72 4.43 -10.43
N VAL A 221 7.21 3.90 -9.32
CA VAL A 221 8.65 3.71 -9.08
C VAL A 221 8.94 2.22 -9.05
N ILE A 222 9.93 1.78 -9.83
CA ILE A 222 10.38 0.40 -9.81
C ILE A 222 11.29 0.20 -8.60
N THR A 223 10.99 -0.80 -7.77
CA THR A 223 11.80 -1.21 -6.62
C THR A 223 12.46 -2.56 -6.87
N GLU A 224 13.59 -2.79 -6.21
CA GLU A 224 14.33 -4.07 -6.26
C GLU A 224 13.81 -5.11 -5.27
N PHE A 225 12.93 -4.71 -4.35
CA PHE A 225 12.41 -5.58 -3.29
C PHE A 225 10.96 -5.93 -3.51
N ASP A 226 10.62 -7.21 -3.34
CA ASP A 226 9.24 -7.69 -3.33
C ASP A 226 8.60 -7.49 -1.94
N SER A 227 7.27 -7.36 -1.90
CA SER A 227 6.49 -7.23 -0.66
C SER A 227 5.27 -8.15 -0.68
N PRO A 228 5.46 -9.46 -0.43
CA PRO A 228 4.37 -10.42 -0.45
C PRO A 228 3.36 -10.16 0.69
N GLU A 229 2.09 -10.31 0.35
CA GLU A 229 0.96 -10.10 1.25
C GLU A 229 0.53 -11.40 1.95
N VAL A 230 -0.03 -11.25 3.15
CA VAL A 230 -0.73 -12.31 3.88
C VAL A 230 -2.23 -12.17 3.60
N ASP A 231 -2.80 -13.11 2.86
CA ASP A 231 -4.23 -13.15 2.58
C ASP A 231 -4.98 -14.19 3.43
N HIS A 232 -4.30 -15.30 3.72
CA HIS A 232 -4.83 -16.43 4.47
C HIS A 232 -3.91 -16.79 5.63
N PRO A 233 -4.41 -17.48 6.70
CA PRO A 233 -3.58 -17.88 7.84
C PRO A 233 -2.32 -18.68 7.46
N GLU A 234 -2.40 -19.52 6.44
CA GLU A 234 -1.29 -20.35 5.94
C GLU A 234 -0.17 -19.51 5.30
N ASP A 235 -0.49 -18.30 4.80
CA ASP A 235 0.53 -17.39 4.24
C ASP A 235 1.52 -16.91 5.31
N ILE A 236 1.13 -16.89 6.58
CA ILE A 236 2.03 -16.54 7.69
C ILE A 236 3.24 -17.46 7.67
N THR A 237 3.01 -18.78 7.63
CA THR A 237 4.09 -19.78 7.62
C THR A 237 4.98 -19.67 6.36
N ARG A 238 4.36 -19.43 5.20
CA ARG A 238 5.08 -19.22 3.94
C ARG A 238 5.99 -17.99 4.00
N ILE A 239 5.48 -16.88 4.54
CA ILE A 239 6.23 -15.61 4.64
C ILE A 239 7.32 -15.69 5.71
N GLU A 240 7.12 -16.40 6.81
CA GLU A 240 8.16 -16.64 7.83
C GLU A 240 9.41 -17.29 7.24
N GLY A 241 9.26 -18.21 6.31
CA GLY A 241 10.39 -18.84 5.61
C GLY A 241 11.19 -17.87 4.72
N LEU A 242 10.69 -16.66 4.52
CA LEU A 242 11.30 -15.60 3.73
C LEU A 242 11.85 -14.43 4.58
N ILE A 243 11.58 -14.40 5.88
CA ILE A 243 12.07 -13.43 6.87
C ILE A 243 13.32 -14.00 7.54
#